data_68956a84193eeb5a745b223168ddea07
#
_entry.id   68956a84193eeb5a745b223168ddea07
#
_cell.length_a   1.000
_cell.length_b   1.000
_cell.length_c   1.000
_cell.angle_alpha   90.00
_cell.angle_beta   90.00
_cell.angle_gamma   90.00
#
_symmetry.space_group_name_H-M   'P 1'
#
loop_
_entity.id
_entity.type
_entity.pdbx_description
1 polymer ?
#
loop_
_entity_poly.entity_id
_entity_poly.type
_entity_poly.pdbx_seq_one_letter_code
_entity_poly.pdbx_strand_id
1 'polypeptide(L)'
;MVYNLGMENTTLIVLVEDDSFISGMYQTKLKNAGYNVEVIADGELAWERLQKDPLPKLLLLDVILPKKDGFEILEDLRKEDRTKNLPVILLTNLGQKPDVERGVKLGANDYIIKAHFTPSEVMERVEKVLHASN
;
A
#
# COMPACT_ATOMS: atom_id res chain seq x y z
N MET A 1 -2.84 31.16 -0.57
CA MET A 1 -2.69 30.57 -0.28
C MET A 1 -2.58 29.98 0.23
N VAL A 2 -2.76 30.02 0.62
CA VAL A 2 -2.52 29.33 1.11
C VAL A 2 -3.15 28.79 1.40
N TYR A 3 -3.56 28.97 1.39
CA TYR A 3 -3.92 28.28 1.55
C TYR A 3 -4.31 27.40 1.69
N ASN A 4 -4.81 27.52 2.16
CA ASN A 4 -5.27 26.30 1.85
C ASN A 4 -4.35 25.11 1.95
N LEU A 5 -3.45 25.30 2.55
CA LEU A 5 -2.35 24.42 2.63
C LEU A 5 -2.68 23.09 3.26
N GLY A 6 -3.44 23.08 4.32
CA GLY A 6 -3.81 21.86 4.99
C GLY A 6 -4.70 20.95 4.15
N MET A 7 -5.30 21.48 3.14
CA MET A 7 -6.19 20.72 2.29
C MET A 7 -5.46 19.92 1.24
N GLU A 8 -4.21 20.25 1.01
CA GLU A 8 -3.45 19.62 -0.05
C GLU A 8 -3.06 18.21 0.25
N ASN A 9 -3.04 17.88 1.53
CA ASN A 9 -2.54 16.60 1.96
C ASN A 9 -3.59 15.74 2.57
N THR A 10 -4.71 15.61 1.88
CA THR A 10 -5.77 14.73 2.34
C THR A 10 -5.63 13.31 1.82
N THR A 11 -4.71 13.09 0.89
CA THR A 11 -4.50 11.75 0.33
C THR A 11 -3.79 10.88 1.34
N LEU A 12 -4.51 9.90 1.86
CA LEU A 12 -3.99 8.97 2.85
C LEU A 12 -3.52 7.69 2.16
N ILE A 13 -2.30 7.29 2.49
CA ILE A 13 -1.72 6.01 2.08
C ILE A 13 -1.47 5.20 3.33
N VAL A 14 -1.92 3.97 3.36
CA VAL A 14 -1.57 3.03 4.42
C VAL A 14 -0.45 2.14 3.92
N LEU A 15 0.61 2.04 4.68
CA LEU A 15 1.79 1.23 4.38
C LEU A 15 1.89 0.12 5.42
N VAL A 16 1.79 -1.12 4.97
CA VAL A 16 1.88 -2.28 5.86
C VAL A 16 3.23 -2.95 5.64
N GLU A 17 4.12 -2.81 6.62
CA GLU A 17 5.50 -3.26 6.56
C GLU A 17 6.00 -3.49 7.97
N ASP A 18 6.51 -4.69 8.26
CA ASP A 18 6.97 -5.02 9.62
C ASP A 18 8.40 -4.58 9.92
N ASP A 19 9.22 -4.32 8.90
CA ASP A 19 10.57 -3.82 9.09
C ASP A 19 10.53 -2.29 9.26
N SER A 20 10.85 -1.81 10.46
CA SER A 20 10.73 -0.39 10.78
C SER A 20 11.71 0.49 10.01
N PHE A 21 12.87 -0.04 9.63
CA PHE A 21 13.84 0.70 8.84
C PHE A 21 13.29 0.92 7.43
N ILE A 22 12.76 -0.12 6.83
CA ILE A 22 12.20 -0.06 5.47
C ILE A 22 10.95 0.82 5.46
N SER A 23 10.05 0.65 6.41
CA SER A 23 8.85 1.47 6.47
C SER A 23 9.17 2.94 6.68
N GLY A 24 10.17 3.24 7.50
CA GLY A 24 10.61 4.61 7.72
C GLY A 24 11.12 5.28 6.45
N MET A 25 11.85 4.53 5.64
CA MET A 25 12.36 5.01 4.36
C MET A 25 11.21 5.37 3.41
N TYR A 26 10.27 4.47 3.22
CA TYR A 26 9.13 4.73 2.33
C TYR A 26 8.22 5.82 2.90
N GLN A 27 8.02 5.82 4.21
CA GLN A 27 7.20 6.85 4.85
C GLN A 27 7.78 8.24 4.58
N THR A 28 9.09 8.40 4.73
CA THR A 28 9.77 9.67 4.46
C THR A 28 9.58 10.10 3.00
N LYS A 29 9.78 9.17 2.07
CA LYS A 29 9.60 9.45 0.65
C LYS A 29 8.17 9.89 0.32
N LEU A 30 7.21 9.19 0.85
CA LEU A 30 5.80 9.50 0.60
C LEU A 30 5.39 10.83 1.21
N LYS A 31 5.85 11.11 2.43
CA LYS A 31 5.57 12.40 3.07
C LYS A 31 6.18 13.55 2.29
N ASN A 32 7.40 13.37 1.81
CA ASN A 32 8.06 14.41 1.01
C ASN A 32 7.33 14.66 -0.31
N ALA A 33 6.61 13.66 -0.81
CA ALA A 33 5.80 13.82 -2.01
C ALA A 33 4.42 14.42 -1.73
N GLY A 34 4.11 14.71 -0.45
CA GLY A 34 2.88 15.39 -0.08
C GLY A 34 1.76 14.50 0.43
N TYR A 35 2.02 13.23 0.70
CA TYR A 35 0.98 12.31 1.18
C TYR A 35 0.96 12.19 2.69
N ASN A 36 -0.21 11.89 3.23
CA ASN A 36 -0.35 11.42 4.60
C ASN A 36 -0.11 9.92 4.61
N VAL A 37 0.72 9.44 5.54
CA VAL A 37 1.10 8.03 5.57
C VAL A 37 0.87 7.47 6.95
N GLU A 38 0.17 6.36 7.00
CA GLU A 38 -0.04 5.61 8.23
C GLU A 38 0.67 4.27 8.08
N VAL A 39 1.58 3.95 9.00
CA VAL A 39 2.39 2.72 8.95
C VAL A 39 1.83 1.72 9.93
N ILE A 40 1.65 0.48 9.48
CA ILE A 40 1.14 -0.61 10.31
C ILE A 40 2.09 -1.79 10.16
N ALA A 41 2.46 -2.41 11.29
CA ALA A 41 3.55 -3.38 11.32
C ALA A 41 3.14 -4.85 11.23
N ASP A 42 1.86 -5.17 11.34
CA ASP A 42 1.43 -6.57 11.19
C ASP A 42 0.09 -6.65 10.47
N GLY A 43 -0.18 -7.84 9.93
CA GLY A 43 -1.34 -8.03 9.07
C GLY A 43 -2.67 -8.00 9.79
N GLU A 44 -2.71 -8.41 11.05
CA GLU A 44 -3.95 -8.39 11.82
C GLU A 44 -4.36 -6.98 12.15
N LEU A 45 -3.39 -6.15 12.60
CA LEU A 45 -3.66 -4.74 12.84
C LEU A 45 -4.04 -4.01 11.55
N ALA A 46 -3.42 -4.39 10.44
CA ALA A 46 -3.76 -3.80 9.14
C ALA A 46 -5.20 -4.14 8.77
N TRP A 47 -5.60 -5.39 8.95
CA TRP A 47 -6.97 -5.79 8.65
C TRP A 47 -7.97 -5.01 9.51
N GLU A 48 -7.70 -4.87 10.82
CA GLU A 48 -8.55 -4.10 11.72
C GLU A 48 -8.67 -2.65 11.27
N ARG A 49 -7.54 -2.05 10.88
CA ARG A 49 -7.53 -0.66 10.42
C ARG A 49 -8.38 -0.48 9.17
N LEU A 50 -8.34 -1.44 8.26
CA LEU A 50 -9.05 -1.34 6.98
C LEU A 50 -10.56 -1.59 7.12
N GLN A 51 -11.02 -2.02 8.30
CA GLN A 51 -12.44 -2.13 8.60
C GLN A 51 -13.04 -0.79 9.04
N LYS A 52 -12.23 0.24 9.18
CA LYS A 52 -12.65 1.55 9.71
C LYS A 52 -12.46 2.65 8.68
N ASP A 53 -13.23 3.71 8.82
CA ASP A 53 -13.05 4.91 8.01
C ASP A 53 -12.06 5.85 8.69
N PRO A 54 -11.36 6.68 7.93
CA PRO A 54 -11.40 6.73 6.48
C PRO A 54 -10.57 5.63 5.85
N LEU A 55 -11.01 5.13 4.71
CA LEU A 55 -10.18 4.23 3.91
C LEU A 55 -9.06 5.01 3.25
N PRO A 56 -7.88 4.40 3.10
CA PRO A 56 -6.83 5.05 2.33
C PRO A 56 -7.19 5.12 0.85
N LYS A 57 -6.53 6.01 0.14
CA LYS A 57 -6.62 6.07 -1.32
C LYS A 57 -5.76 5.00 -1.97
N LEU A 58 -4.79 4.49 -1.25
CA LEU A 58 -3.88 3.45 -1.72
C LEU A 58 -3.37 2.67 -0.52
N LEU A 59 -3.29 1.37 -0.70
CA LEU A 59 -2.68 0.46 0.27
C LEU A 59 -1.39 -0.07 -0.33
N LEU A 60 -0.26 0.17 0.35
CA LEU A 60 1.02 -0.46 0.05
C LEU A 60 1.17 -1.62 1.02
N LEU A 61 1.25 -2.82 0.52
CA LEU A 61 1.07 -4.02 1.34
C LEU A 61 2.17 -5.03 1.09
N ASP A 62 2.96 -5.32 2.12
CA ASP A 62 3.89 -6.43 2.04
C ASP A 62 3.12 -7.75 2.12
N VAL A 63 3.65 -8.77 1.49
CA VAL A 63 3.06 -10.10 1.54
C VAL A 63 3.47 -10.83 2.81
N ILE A 64 4.77 -10.75 3.16
CA ILE A 64 5.31 -11.49 4.31
C ILE A 64 5.14 -10.64 5.55
N LEU A 65 4.09 -10.92 6.31
CA LEU A 65 3.73 -10.16 7.50
C LEU A 65 3.42 -11.11 8.63
N PRO A 66 3.69 -10.69 9.90
CA PRO A 66 3.22 -11.47 11.04
C PRO A 66 1.70 -11.53 11.08
N LYS A 67 1.17 -12.62 11.58
CA LYS A 67 -0.23 -12.85 11.95
C LYS A 67 -1.19 -13.04 10.78
N LYS A 68 -1.16 -12.17 9.78
CA LYS A 68 -2.00 -12.30 8.59
C LYS A 68 -1.20 -11.80 7.41
N ASP A 69 -0.98 -12.64 6.40
CA ASP A 69 -0.12 -12.24 5.28
C ASP A 69 -0.86 -11.36 4.26
N GLY A 70 -0.09 -10.73 3.38
CA GLY A 70 -0.65 -9.77 2.43
C GLY A 70 -1.58 -10.39 1.40
N PHE A 71 -1.35 -11.63 1.00
CA PHE A 71 -2.26 -12.29 0.06
C PHE A 71 -3.62 -12.53 0.71
N GLU A 72 -3.63 -12.93 1.98
CA GLU A 72 -4.88 -13.12 2.71
C GLU A 72 -5.65 -11.81 2.86
N ILE A 73 -4.94 -10.74 3.20
CA ILE A 73 -5.55 -9.42 3.33
C ILE A 73 -6.17 -9.00 2.00
N LEU A 74 -5.41 -9.13 0.92
CA LEU A 74 -5.90 -8.72 -0.40
C LEU A 74 -7.12 -9.52 -0.82
N GLU A 75 -7.08 -10.83 -0.61
CA GLU A 75 -8.21 -11.69 -0.94
C GLU A 75 -9.47 -11.25 -0.19
N ASP A 76 -9.33 -10.98 1.10
CA ASP A 76 -10.46 -10.58 1.93
C ASP A 76 -10.98 -9.18 1.55
N LEU A 77 -10.08 -8.26 1.20
CA LEU A 77 -10.49 -6.93 0.74
C LEU A 77 -11.34 -7.01 -0.52
N ARG A 78 -10.99 -7.90 -1.43
CA ARG A 78 -11.70 -8.02 -2.72
C ARG A 78 -13.09 -8.66 -2.57
N LYS A 79 -13.36 -9.29 -1.43
CA LYS A 79 -14.67 -9.91 -1.18
C LYS A 79 -15.69 -8.95 -0.59
N GLU A 80 -15.28 -7.78 -0.10
CA GLU A 80 -16.20 -6.84 0.54
C GLU A 80 -16.50 -5.67 -0.40
N ASP A 81 -17.77 -5.29 -0.50
CA ASP A 81 -18.20 -4.20 -1.37
C ASP A 81 -17.46 -2.89 -1.05
N ARG A 82 -17.20 -2.66 0.24
CA ARG A 82 -16.58 -1.43 0.71
C ARG A 82 -15.13 -1.29 0.24
N THR A 83 -14.43 -2.40 0.07
CA THR A 83 -12.98 -2.40 -0.21
C THR A 83 -12.59 -3.08 -1.52
N LYS A 84 -13.54 -3.65 -2.24
CA LYS A 84 -13.20 -4.43 -3.44
C LYS A 84 -12.49 -3.63 -4.53
N ASN A 85 -12.65 -2.31 -4.53
CA ASN A 85 -12.00 -1.43 -5.52
C ASN A 85 -10.86 -0.60 -4.93
N LEU A 86 -10.48 -0.85 -3.68
CA LEU A 86 -9.37 -0.15 -3.06
C LEU A 86 -8.09 -0.44 -3.83
N PRO A 87 -7.38 0.61 -4.30
CA PRO A 87 -6.10 0.37 -4.98
C PRO A 87 -5.08 -0.25 -4.02
N VAL A 88 -4.47 -1.34 -4.47
CA VAL A 88 -3.47 -2.07 -3.67
C VAL A 88 -2.24 -2.32 -4.52
N ILE A 89 -1.09 -1.90 -4.01
CA ILE A 89 0.21 -2.29 -4.56
C ILE A 89 0.82 -3.29 -3.58
N LEU A 90 1.13 -4.48 -4.06
CA LEU A 90 1.91 -5.42 -3.25
C LEU A 90 3.38 -5.01 -3.38
N LEU A 91 4.00 -4.72 -2.24
CA LEU A 91 5.37 -4.22 -2.17
C LEU A 91 6.16 -5.16 -1.27
N THR A 92 6.93 -6.08 -1.86
CA THR A 92 7.48 -7.23 -1.16
C THR A 92 8.76 -7.72 -1.83
N ASN A 93 9.56 -8.51 -1.09
CA ASN A 93 10.68 -9.22 -1.70
C ASN A 93 10.31 -10.63 -2.18
N LEU A 94 9.05 -11.03 -2.04
CA LEU A 94 8.58 -12.32 -2.53
C LEU A 94 8.41 -12.22 -4.04
N GLY A 95 9.40 -12.70 -4.80
CA GLY A 95 9.49 -12.41 -6.22
C GLY A 95 9.50 -13.60 -7.17
N GLN A 96 9.11 -14.78 -6.71
CA GLN A 96 9.00 -15.92 -7.61
C GLN A 96 7.81 -15.73 -8.55
N LYS A 97 7.91 -16.25 -9.75
CA LYS A 97 6.86 -16.09 -10.74
C LYS A 97 5.46 -16.50 -10.23
N PRO A 98 5.30 -17.65 -9.54
CA PRO A 98 3.99 -18.00 -9.01
C PRO A 98 3.44 -16.99 -8.00
N ASP A 99 4.32 -16.33 -7.23
CA ASP A 99 3.89 -15.32 -6.26
C ASP A 99 3.33 -14.10 -6.97
N VAL A 100 4.03 -13.64 -7.99
CA VAL A 100 3.60 -12.47 -8.77
C VAL A 100 2.26 -12.77 -9.45
N GLU A 101 2.16 -13.95 -10.05
CA GLU A 101 0.91 -14.38 -10.70
C GLU A 101 -0.24 -14.44 -9.71
N ARG A 102 0.02 -14.92 -8.51
CA ARG A 102 -0.99 -14.99 -7.45
C ARG A 102 -1.48 -13.61 -7.06
N GLY A 103 -0.55 -12.67 -6.87
CA GLY A 103 -0.91 -11.30 -6.50
C GLY A 103 -1.76 -10.61 -7.55
N VAL A 104 -1.39 -10.77 -8.81
CA VAL A 104 -2.16 -10.21 -9.92
C VAL A 104 -3.55 -10.84 -10.00
N LYS A 105 -3.62 -12.15 -9.84
CA LYS A 105 -4.88 -12.88 -9.89
C LYS A 105 -5.82 -12.50 -8.74
N LEU A 106 -5.26 -12.20 -7.57
CA LEU A 106 -6.04 -11.75 -6.42
C LEU A 106 -6.52 -10.30 -6.58
N GLY A 107 -6.08 -9.60 -7.60
CA GLY A 107 -6.57 -8.27 -7.89
C GLY A 107 -5.69 -7.13 -7.42
N ALA A 108 -4.39 -7.36 -7.25
CA ALA A 108 -3.46 -6.27 -6.98
C ALA A 108 -3.38 -5.34 -8.18
N ASN A 109 -3.33 -4.04 -7.93
CA ASN A 109 -3.17 -3.05 -8.99
C ASN A 109 -1.74 -3.00 -9.52
N ASP A 110 -0.78 -3.40 -8.68
CA ASP A 110 0.62 -3.53 -9.09
C ASP A 110 1.31 -4.49 -8.13
N TYR A 111 2.42 -5.06 -8.59
CA TYR A 111 3.25 -5.95 -7.78
C TYR A 111 4.69 -5.47 -7.93
N ILE A 112 5.29 -5.03 -6.83
CA ILE A 112 6.65 -4.48 -6.84
C ILE A 112 7.54 -5.35 -5.97
N ILE A 113 8.62 -5.86 -6.58
CA ILE A 113 9.64 -6.60 -5.85
C ILE A 113 10.66 -5.58 -5.36
N LYS A 114 10.71 -5.38 -4.04
CA LYS A 114 11.52 -4.31 -3.42
C LYS A 114 12.97 -4.29 -3.90
N ALA A 115 13.58 -5.47 -4.04
CA ALA A 115 14.97 -5.56 -4.42
C ALA A 115 15.24 -5.10 -5.86
N HIS A 116 14.23 -5.00 -6.69
CA HIS A 116 14.37 -4.64 -8.11
C HIS A 116 14.09 -3.17 -8.39
N PHE A 117 13.66 -2.41 -7.38
CA PHE A 117 13.23 -1.02 -7.57
C PHE A 117 13.91 -0.10 -6.57
N THR A 118 14.36 1.06 -7.04
CA THR A 118 14.82 2.11 -6.13
C THR A 118 13.60 2.73 -5.46
N PRO A 119 13.77 3.40 -4.31
CA PRO A 119 12.64 4.10 -3.69
C PRO A 119 11.97 5.12 -4.63
N SER A 120 12.74 5.80 -5.47
CA SER A 120 12.16 6.73 -6.44
C SER A 120 11.31 6.03 -7.49
N GLU A 121 11.73 4.86 -7.92
CA GLU A 121 10.94 4.06 -8.87
C GLU A 121 9.65 3.55 -8.23
N VAL A 122 9.69 3.22 -6.93
CA VAL A 122 8.47 2.87 -6.20
C VAL A 122 7.52 4.05 -6.18
N MET A 123 8.02 5.26 -5.95
CA MET A 123 7.20 6.47 -5.97
C MET A 123 6.52 6.68 -7.31
N GLU A 124 7.23 6.43 -8.40
CA GLU A 124 6.64 6.54 -9.74
C GLU A 124 5.47 5.59 -9.92
N ARG A 125 5.60 4.37 -9.41
CA ARG A 125 4.53 3.38 -9.50
C ARG A 125 3.33 3.78 -8.63
N VAL A 126 3.59 4.35 -7.45
CA VAL A 126 2.54 4.87 -6.57
C VAL A 126 1.74 5.96 -7.29
N GLU A 127 2.44 6.92 -7.89
CA GLU A 127 1.79 8.00 -8.64
C GLU A 127 0.95 7.46 -9.77
N LYS A 128 1.48 6.49 -10.48
CA LYS A 128 0.78 5.88 -11.61
C LYS A 128 -0.54 5.23 -11.18
N VAL A 129 -0.51 4.48 -10.09
CA VAL A 129 -1.72 3.81 -9.59
C VAL A 129 -2.73 4.82 -9.07
N LEU A 130 -2.29 5.83 -8.33
CA LEU A 130 -3.19 6.86 -7.80
C LEU A 130 -3.86 7.64 -8.92
N HIS A 131 -3.15 7.96 -9.98
CA HIS A 131 -3.71 8.75 -11.08
C HIS A 131 -4.54 7.90 -12.05
N ALA A 132 -4.31 6.61 -12.09
CA ALA A 132 -5.11 5.71 -12.94
C ALA A 132 -6.55 5.57 -12.44
N SER A 133 -6.79 5.86 -11.16
CA SER A 133 -8.12 5.74 -10.56
C SER A 133 -9.01 6.94 -10.85
N ASN A 134 -8.46 7.94 -11.48
CA ASN A 134 -9.23 9.16 -11.82
C ASN A 134 -9.83 9.07 -13.25
#